data_09abc182cd4d039807990c444c5851d3
#
_entry.id   09abc182cd4d039807990c444c5851d3
#
_cell.length_a   1.000
_cell.length_b   1.000
_cell.length_c   1.000
_cell.angle_alpha   90.00
_cell.angle_beta   90.00
_cell.angle_gamma   90.00
#
_symmetry.space_group_name_H-M   'P 1'
#
loop_
_entity.id
_entity.type
_entity.pdbx_description
1 polymer ?
#
loop_
_entity_poly.entity_id
_entity_poly.type
_entity_poly.pdbx_seq_one_letter_code
_entity_poly.pdbx_strand_id
1 'polypeptide(L)'
;MKSKIALLGLIFSMALHADFKEMSERLVRVRQEIELLNTDLESLQKNQNSQLDSLLSRRSEMEIQLKKERLKSLQLNEKKLALKHKIAPKKGLSPKERVMVLSWHKDLTQWLNNSLPYKMEERNLELKKIEDAIKNDASFHEVVGQLWKFSEKQIDLIRHNKFEVLSLEVDGKKSTAEVARVGLLTLAFKLPSDEFGFAKKTGGKWILDVSDKKNELNAAKRLISKFKEKKYSGLFDLPIADL
;
A
#
# COMPACT_ATOMS: atom_id res chain seq x y z
N MET A 1 7.70 -76.26 51.34
CA MET A 1 7.79 -74.83 51.49
C MET A 1 8.93 -74.18 50.71
N LYS A 2 10.12 -74.82 50.60
CA LYS A 2 11.31 -74.20 49.91
C LYS A 2 11.13 -74.00 48.40
N SER A 3 10.31 -74.83 47.72
CA SER A 3 10.09 -74.69 46.26
C SER A 3 9.24 -73.48 45.86
N LYS A 4 8.27 -73.01 46.67
CA LYS A 4 7.41 -71.88 46.41
C LYS A 4 8.15 -70.54 46.57
N ILE A 5 9.12 -70.48 47.49
CA ILE A 5 9.94 -69.24 47.70
C ILE A 5 10.93 -69.03 46.55
N ALA A 6 11.50 -70.14 45.99
CA ALA A 6 12.39 -70.01 44.82
C ALA A 6 11.66 -69.57 43.57
N LEU A 7 10.38 -69.96 43.34
CA LEU A 7 9.57 -69.53 42.22
C LEU A 7 9.18 -68.06 42.32
N LEU A 8 8.86 -67.57 43.53
CA LEU A 8 8.55 -66.15 43.76
C LEU A 8 9.79 -65.28 43.55
N GLY A 9 10.98 -65.74 43.95
CA GLY A 9 12.22 -64.96 43.67
C GLY A 9 12.56 -64.86 42.21
N LEU A 10 12.26 -65.88 41.41
CA LEU A 10 12.52 -65.93 39.98
C LEU A 10 11.56 -64.99 39.21
N ILE A 11 10.28 -64.93 39.60
CA ILE A 11 9.28 -64.00 38.99
C ILE A 11 9.61 -62.55 39.36
N PHE A 12 10.05 -62.29 40.58
CA PHE A 12 10.43 -60.94 41.01
C PHE A 12 11.70 -60.45 40.31
N SER A 13 12.69 -61.33 40.06
CA SER A 13 13.89 -60.96 39.28
C SER A 13 13.57 -60.70 37.80
N MET A 14 12.64 -61.45 37.18
CA MET A 14 12.20 -61.17 35.79
C MET A 14 11.45 -59.87 35.67
N ALA A 15 10.59 -59.51 36.64
CA ALA A 15 9.86 -58.22 36.63
C ALA A 15 10.83 -57.02 36.75
N LEU A 16 11.84 -57.11 37.61
CA LEU A 16 12.89 -56.10 37.76
C LEU A 16 13.72 -55.90 36.46
N HIS A 17 14.03 -57.05 35.78
CA HIS A 17 14.77 -56.95 34.49
C HIS A 17 13.94 -56.38 33.35
N ALA A 18 12.64 -56.68 33.34
CA ALA A 18 11.73 -56.06 32.33
C ALA A 18 11.61 -54.56 32.53
N ASP A 19 11.45 -54.04 33.73
CA ASP A 19 11.34 -52.67 34.12
C ASP A 19 12.65 -51.90 33.81
N PHE A 20 13.80 -52.50 34.06
CA PHE A 20 15.11 -51.94 33.76
C PHE A 20 15.36 -51.82 32.24
N LYS A 21 14.92 -52.82 31.48
CA LYS A 21 15.02 -52.79 30.01
C LYS A 21 14.15 -51.69 29.41
N GLU A 22 12.90 -51.55 29.88
CA GLU A 22 11.99 -50.50 29.43
C GLU A 22 12.54 -49.11 29.77
N MET A 23 13.10 -48.94 30.97
CA MET A 23 13.71 -47.68 31.38
C MET A 23 14.97 -47.34 30.58
N SER A 24 15.77 -48.32 30.20
CA SER A 24 16.93 -48.19 29.32
C SER A 24 16.51 -47.78 27.91
N GLU A 25 15.46 -48.40 27.36
CA GLU A 25 14.93 -48.03 26.04
C GLU A 25 14.31 -46.61 26.03
N ARG A 26 13.67 -46.20 27.12
CA ARG A 26 13.19 -44.81 27.28
C ARG A 26 14.33 -43.82 27.33
N LEU A 27 15.41 -44.12 28.06
CA LEU A 27 16.60 -43.29 28.13
C LEU A 27 17.27 -43.13 26.76
N VAL A 28 17.36 -44.19 25.97
CA VAL A 28 17.90 -44.15 24.61
C VAL A 28 17.03 -43.27 23.70
N ARG A 29 15.70 -43.41 23.77
CA ARG A 29 14.76 -42.55 22.99
C ARG A 29 14.88 -41.10 23.37
N VAL A 30 14.86 -40.77 24.66
CA VAL A 30 15.03 -39.37 25.12
C VAL A 30 16.37 -38.79 24.66
N ARG A 31 17.43 -39.59 24.67
CA ARG A 31 18.74 -39.17 24.18
C ARG A 31 18.72 -38.87 22.68
N GLN A 32 18.05 -39.69 21.90
CA GLN A 32 17.87 -39.47 20.45
C GLN A 32 17.02 -38.22 20.17
N GLU A 33 15.96 -38.00 20.96
CA GLU A 33 15.16 -36.77 20.84
C GLU A 33 15.96 -35.52 21.18
N ILE A 34 16.80 -35.57 22.21
CA ILE A 34 17.67 -34.44 22.55
C ILE A 34 18.69 -34.16 21.43
N GLU A 35 19.26 -35.19 20.82
CA GLU A 35 20.19 -35.01 19.69
C GLU A 35 19.49 -34.40 18.46
N LEU A 36 18.27 -34.88 18.14
CA LEU A 36 17.46 -34.31 17.06
C LEU A 36 17.11 -32.85 17.34
N LEU A 37 16.64 -32.56 18.55
CA LEU A 37 16.30 -31.18 18.93
C LEU A 37 17.53 -30.25 18.89
N ASN A 38 18.70 -30.74 19.30
CA ASN A 38 19.93 -29.95 19.20
C ASN A 38 20.35 -29.70 17.76
N THR A 39 20.24 -30.67 16.85
CA THR A 39 20.51 -30.50 15.43
C THR A 39 19.52 -29.53 14.78
N ASP A 40 18.24 -29.60 15.14
CA ASP A 40 17.22 -28.66 14.67
C ASP A 40 17.48 -27.23 15.17
N LEU A 41 17.88 -27.10 16.42
CA LEU A 41 18.21 -25.81 17.04
C LEU A 41 19.44 -25.17 16.36
N GLU A 42 20.49 -25.95 16.10
CA GLU A 42 21.67 -25.48 15.35
C GLU A 42 21.33 -25.07 13.91
N SER A 43 20.47 -25.84 13.23
CA SER A 43 20.00 -25.52 11.88
C SER A 43 19.18 -24.24 11.85
N LEU A 44 18.27 -24.05 12.81
CA LEU A 44 17.49 -22.82 12.96
C LEU A 44 18.36 -21.60 13.27
N GLN A 45 19.34 -21.74 14.18
CA GLN A 45 20.28 -20.66 14.47
C GLN A 45 21.12 -20.28 13.24
N LYS A 46 21.60 -21.27 12.49
CA LYS A 46 22.36 -21.03 11.25
C LYS A 46 21.51 -20.31 10.21
N ASN A 47 20.23 -20.74 10.07
CA ASN A 47 19.30 -20.09 9.14
C ASN A 47 18.98 -18.65 9.56
N GLN A 48 18.72 -18.42 10.85
CA GLN A 48 18.50 -17.06 11.38
C GLN A 48 19.71 -16.15 11.16
N ASN A 49 20.92 -16.63 11.42
CA ASN A 49 22.14 -15.86 11.20
C ASN A 49 22.32 -15.51 9.71
N SER A 50 22.07 -16.48 8.81
CA SER A 50 22.13 -16.24 7.35
C SER A 50 21.09 -15.21 6.90
N GLN A 51 19.87 -15.25 7.47
CA GLN A 51 18.85 -14.25 7.19
C GLN A 51 19.24 -12.85 7.71
N LEU A 52 19.81 -12.79 8.92
CA LEU A 52 20.30 -11.53 9.48
C LEU A 52 21.42 -10.92 8.62
N ASP A 53 22.38 -11.72 8.20
CA ASP A 53 23.45 -11.26 7.31
C ASP A 53 22.93 -10.76 5.97
N SER A 54 21.97 -11.46 5.39
CA SER A 54 21.27 -11.03 4.16
C SER A 54 20.54 -9.70 4.34
N LEU A 55 19.83 -9.53 5.46
CA LEU A 55 19.11 -8.30 5.77
C LEU A 55 20.06 -7.13 6.03
N LEU A 56 21.16 -7.36 6.73
CA LEU A 56 22.22 -6.36 6.96
C LEU A 56 22.87 -5.92 5.65
N SER A 57 23.16 -6.86 4.75
CA SER A 57 23.69 -6.56 3.43
C SER A 57 22.70 -5.71 2.61
N ARG A 58 21.44 -6.11 2.54
CA ARG A 58 20.39 -5.34 1.86
C ARG A 58 20.20 -3.94 2.45
N ARG A 59 20.25 -3.84 3.77
CA ARG A 59 20.17 -2.53 4.44
C ARG A 59 21.34 -1.64 4.02
N SER A 60 22.56 -2.16 4.04
CA SER A 60 23.76 -1.42 3.62
C SER A 60 23.67 -0.96 2.16
N GLU A 61 23.23 -1.85 1.25
CA GLU A 61 22.98 -1.50 -0.16
C GLU A 61 21.95 -0.38 -0.32
N MET A 62 20.82 -0.46 0.41
CA MET A 62 19.80 0.57 0.37
C MET A 62 20.29 1.91 0.94
N GLU A 63 21.10 1.89 1.99
CA GLU A 63 21.71 3.11 2.56
C GLU A 63 22.65 3.78 1.53
N ILE A 64 23.46 2.99 0.81
CA ILE A 64 24.33 3.48 -0.26
C ILE A 64 23.50 4.07 -1.41
N GLN A 65 22.45 3.37 -1.85
CA GLN A 65 21.55 3.86 -2.90
C GLN A 65 20.87 5.16 -2.49
N LEU A 66 20.37 5.23 -1.27
CA LEU A 66 19.73 6.42 -0.72
C LEU A 66 20.68 7.62 -0.66
N LYS A 67 21.92 7.38 -0.27
CA LYS A 67 22.97 8.41 -0.26
C LYS A 67 23.28 8.90 -1.67
N LYS A 68 23.37 7.98 -2.64
CA LYS A 68 23.61 8.30 -4.06
C LYS A 68 22.46 9.14 -4.63
N GLU A 69 21.21 8.76 -4.37
CA GLU A 69 20.04 9.50 -4.85
C GLU A 69 19.92 10.88 -4.18
N ARG A 70 20.26 11.00 -2.89
CA ARG A 70 20.33 12.31 -2.21
C ARG A 70 21.35 13.23 -2.84
N LEU A 71 22.56 12.73 -3.13
CA LEU A 71 23.61 13.52 -3.80
C LEU A 71 23.17 13.96 -5.20
N LYS A 72 22.56 13.06 -5.97
CA LYS A 72 22.01 13.37 -7.28
C LYS A 72 20.90 14.43 -7.21
N SER A 73 20.02 14.33 -6.23
CA SER A 73 18.97 15.33 -5.97
C SER A 73 19.55 16.70 -5.65
N LEU A 74 20.59 16.76 -4.81
CA LEU A 74 21.30 18.01 -4.51
C LEU A 74 21.93 18.63 -5.76
N GLN A 75 22.65 17.85 -6.56
CA GLN A 75 23.24 18.33 -7.82
C GLN A 75 22.18 18.83 -8.82
N LEU A 76 21.04 18.14 -8.90
CA LEU A 76 19.94 18.56 -9.75
C LEU A 76 19.32 19.87 -9.24
N ASN A 77 19.19 20.05 -7.93
CA ASN A 77 18.72 21.31 -7.34
C ASN A 77 19.68 22.47 -7.59
N GLU A 78 20.98 22.26 -7.45
CA GLU A 78 21.99 23.27 -7.77
C GLU A 78 21.93 23.68 -9.24
N LYS A 79 21.88 22.71 -10.17
CA LYS A 79 21.70 22.97 -11.60
C LYS A 79 20.41 23.72 -11.88
N LYS A 80 19.31 23.36 -11.23
CA LYS A 80 18.01 24.04 -11.34
C LYS A 80 18.09 25.48 -10.88
N LEU A 81 18.77 25.77 -9.77
CA LEU A 81 18.99 27.12 -9.26
C LEU A 81 19.85 27.94 -10.23
N ALA A 82 20.97 27.36 -10.72
CA ALA A 82 21.85 28.02 -11.68
C ALA A 82 21.13 28.34 -13.00
N LEU A 83 20.25 27.45 -13.47
CA LEU A 83 19.42 27.69 -14.66
C LEU A 83 18.36 28.75 -14.39
N LYS A 84 17.72 28.76 -13.20
CA LYS A 84 16.77 29.81 -12.80
C LYS A 84 17.41 31.22 -12.82
N HIS A 85 18.64 31.34 -12.36
CA HIS A 85 19.37 32.63 -12.40
C HIS A 85 19.74 33.07 -13.82
N LYS A 86 19.93 32.13 -14.75
CA LYS A 86 20.24 32.42 -16.16
C LYS A 86 18.99 32.78 -17.01
N ILE A 87 17.83 32.30 -16.59
CA ILE A 87 16.56 32.61 -17.24
C ILE A 87 16.03 33.89 -16.59
N ALA A 88 16.36 35.05 -17.17
CA ALA A 88 15.66 36.29 -16.81
C ALA A 88 14.15 36.04 -16.96
N PRO A 89 13.32 36.35 -15.95
CA PRO A 89 11.89 36.10 -16.03
C PRO A 89 11.33 36.99 -17.17
N LYS A 90 11.10 36.39 -18.35
CA LYS A 90 10.24 37.02 -19.33
C LYS A 90 8.89 37.21 -18.67
N LYS A 91 8.49 38.44 -18.47
CA LYS A 91 7.13 38.75 -18.04
C LYS A 91 6.16 38.41 -19.18
N GLY A 92 5.17 37.60 -18.84
CA GLY A 92 4.11 37.24 -19.77
C GLY A 92 4.38 36.00 -20.64
N LEU A 93 3.34 35.58 -21.32
CA LEU A 93 3.31 34.44 -22.25
C LEU A 93 3.39 34.95 -23.69
N SER A 94 4.31 34.45 -24.49
CA SER A 94 4.25 34.66 -25.95
C SER A 94 2.99 33.98 -26.53
N PRO A 95 2.50 34.40 -27.72
CA PRO A 95 1.31 33.79 -28.32
C PRO A 95 1.42 32.25 -28.47
N LYS A 96 2.58 31.75 -28.86
CA LYS A 96 2.82 30.28 -28.97
C LYS A 96 2.79 29.58 -27.62
N GLU A 97 3.43 30.16 -26.62
CA GLU A 97 3.44 29.61 -25.25
C GLU A 97 2.03 29.61 -24.65
N ARG A 98 1.24 30.67 -24.90
CA ARG A 98 -0.16 30.77 -24.45
C ARG A 98 -1.02 29.65 -25.04
N VAL A 99 -0.92 29.39 -26.35
CA VAL A 99 -1.65 28.30 -27.01
C VAL A 99 -1.28 26.94 -26.39
N MET A 100 0.01 26.71 -26.16
CA MET A 100 0.49 25.44 -25.60
C MET A 100 -0.02 25.21 -24.17
N VAL A 101 0.08 26.20 -23.27
CA VAL A 101 -0.36 26.03 -21.88
C VAL A 101 -1.88 25.95 -21.77
N LEU A 102 -2.63 26.64 -22.63
CA LEU A 102 -4.09 26.54 -22.70
C LEU A 102 -4.54 25.16 -23.18
N SER A 103 -3.86 24.58 -24.20
CA SER A 103 -4.13 23.21 -24.64
C SER A 103 -3.89 22.22 -23.51
N TRP A 104 -2.74 22.28 -22.85
CA TRP A 104 -2.43 21.40 -21.72
C TRP A 104 -3.43 21.55 -20.57
N HIS A 105 -3.78 22.78 -20.20
CA HIS A 105 -4.80 23.06 -19.19
C HIS A 105 -6.15 22.43 -19.57
N LYS A 106 -6.56 22.58 -20.84
CA LYS A 106 -7.80 21.98 -21.36
C LYS A 106 -7.79 20.46 -21.26
N ASP A 107 -6.69 19.83 -21.66
CA ASP A 107 -6.53 18.37 -21.61
C ASP A 107 -6.60 17.84 -20.17
N LEU A 108 -5.94 18.53 -19.25
CA LEU A 108 -6.02 18.20 -17.82
C LEU A 108 -7.42 18.39 -17.24
N THR A 109 -8.13 19.42 -17.66
CA THR A 109 -9.52 19.67 -17.22
C THR A 109 -10.45 18.58 -17.76
N GLN A 110 -10.30 18.21 -19.02
CA GLN A 110 -11.09 17.14 -19.63
C GLN A 110 -10.79 15.79 -18.96
N TRP A 111 -9.52 15.50 -18.72
CA TRP A 111 -9.11 14.30 -18.00
C TRP A 111 -9.68 14.27 -16.57
N LEU A 112 -9.61 15.40 -15.85
CA LEU A 112 -10.14 15.51 -14.48
C LEU A 112 -11.65 15.23 -14.44
N ASN A 113 -12.42 15.81 -15.36
CA ASN A 113 -13.86 15.60 -15.43
C ASN A 113 -14.26 14.14 -15.71
N ASN A 114 -13.38 13.39 -16.38
CA ASN A 114 -13.58 11.97 -16.66
C ASN A 114 -12.96 11.04 -15.60
N SER A 115 -12.23 11.60 -14.63
CA SER A 115 -11.55 10.82 -13.59
C SER A 115 -12.48 10.52 -12.42
N LEU A 116 -12.06 9.57 -11.57
CA LEU A 116 -12.74 9.19 -10.34
C LEU A 116 -13.11 10.44 -9.50
N PRO A 117 -14.34 10.56 -8.96
CA PRO A 117 -14.82 11.71 -8.20
C PRO A 117 -14.24 11.75 -6.78
N TYR A 118 -12.95 11.95 -6.70
CA TYR A 118 -12.20 12.04 -5.46
C TYR A 118 -11.61 13.43 -5.31
N LYS A 119 -11.98 14.15 -4.25
CA LYS A 119 -11.54 15.53 -3.94
C LYS A 119 -11.68 16.48 -5.12
N MET A 120 -12.79 16.39 -5.85
CA MET A 120 -13.01 17.15 -7.08
C MET A 120 -12.98 18.67 -6.85
N GLU A 121 -13.52 19.14 -5.71
CA GLU A 121 -13.51 20.57 -5.37
C GLU A 121 -12.07 21.11 -5.25
N GLU A 122 -11.21 20.41 -4.52
CA GLU A 122 -9.80 20.80 -4.35
C GLU A 122 -9.03 20.78 -5.68
N ARG A 123 -9.24 19.72 -6.48
CA ARG A 123 -8.56 19.54 -7.78
C ARG A 123 -9.01 20.58 -8.81
N ASN A 124 -10.30 20.89 -8.85
CA ASN A 124 -10.84 21.94 -9.71
C ASN A 124 -10.35 23.33 -9.29
N LEU A 125 -10.25 23.60 -7.98
CA LEU A 125 -9.71 24.86 -7.47
C LEU A 125 -8.24 25.04 -7.87
N GLU A 126 -7.44 23.97 -7.86
CA GLU A 126 -6.05 24.03 -8.33
C GLU A 126 -5.96 24.35 -9.83
N LEU A 127 -6.78 23.69 -10.68
CA LEU A 127 -6.83 24.02 -12.12
C LEU A 127 -7.29 25.45 -12.36
N LYS A 128 -8.28 25.93 -11.61
CA LYS A 128 -8.73 27.31 -11.71
C LYS A 128 -7.62 28.32 -11.37
N LYS A 129 -6.82 28.07 -10.35
CA LYS A 129 -5.65 28.90 -10.03
C LYS A 129 -4.65 28.96 -11.17
N ILE A 130 -4.45 27.87 -11.90
CA ILE A 130 -3.58 27.82 -13.08
C ILE A 130 -4.19 28.65 -14.22
N GLU A 131 -5.49 28.52 -14.43
CA GLU A 131 -6.23 29.34 -15.43
C GLU A 131 -6.10 30.83 -15.12
N ASP A 132 -6.27 31.23 -13.86
CA ASP A 132 -6.12 32.61 -13.41
C ASP A 132 -4.68 33.11 -13.61
N ALA A 133 -3.67 32.27 -13.37
CA ALA A 133 -2.27 32.60 -13.64
C ALA A 133 -2.03 32.87 -15.15
N ILE A 134 -2.64 32.05 -16.02
CA ILE A 134 -2.57 32.26 -17.50
C ILE A 134 -3.26 33.58 -17.89
N LYS A 135 -4.41 33.91 -17.30
CA LYS A 135 -5.16 35.14 -17.56
C LYS A 135 -4.40 36.39 -17.08
N ASN A 136 -3.76 36.30 -15.93
CA ASN A 136 -2.98 37.38 -15.33
C ASN A 136 -1.56 37.52 -15.91
N ASP A 137 -1.30 36.86 -17.02
CA ASP A 137 -0.04 36.97 -17.78
C ASP A 137 1.21 36.59 -16.96
N ALA A 138 1.06 35.55 -16.10
CA ALA A 138 2.18 34.98 -15.37
C ALA A 138 3.26 34.45 -16.33
N SER A 139 4.49 34.32 -15.86
CA SER A 139 5.58 33.87 -16.72
C SER A 139 5.34 32.41 -17.20
N PHE A 140 5.82 32.08 -18.41
CA PHE A 140 5.73 30.73 -18.96
C PHE A 140 6.25 29.65 -17.98
N HIS A 141 7.39 29.93 -17.33
CA HIS A 141 7.98 29.02 -16.36
C HIS A 141 7.06 28.76 -15.15
N GLU A 142 6.40 29.78 -14.68
CA GLU A 142 5.46 29.67 -13.55
C GLU A 142 4.24 28.84 -13.91
N VAL A 143 3.59 29.13 -15.04
CA VAL A 143 2.41 28.38 -15.50
C VAL A 143 2.75 26.92 -15.77
N VAL A 144 3.84 26.64 -16.49
CA VAL A 144 4.29 25.27 -16.76
C VAL A 144 4.65 24.56 -15.46
N GLY A 145 5.28 25.25 -14.51
CA GLY A 145 5.59 24.69 -13.21
C GLY A 145 4.36 24.31 -12.40
N GLN A 146 3.28 25.09 -12.49
CA GLN A 146 2.00 24.79 -11.85
C GLN A 146 1.28 23.61 -12.53
N LEU A 147 1.22 23.59 -13.86
CA LEU A 147 0.66 22.47 -14.65
C LEU A 147 1.39 21.18 -14.36
N TRP A 148 2.73 21.22 -14.31
CA TRP A 148 3.54 20.06 -13.99
C TRP A 148 3.27 19.52 -12.58
N LYS A 149 3.28 20.39 -11.57
CA LYS A 149 2.97 20.01 -10.18
C LYS A 149 1.58 19.41 -10.05
N PHE A 150 0.60 19.96 -10.75
CA PHE A 150 -0.74 19.40 -10.79
C PHE A 150 -0.71 17.97 -11.37
N SER A 151 -0.03 17.79 -12.52
CA SER A 151 0.11 16.47 -13.16
C SER A 151 0.81 15.45 -12.26
N GLU A 152 1.91 15.85 -11.59
CA GLU A 152 2.61 14.98 -10.63
C GLU A 152 1.69 14.54 -9.49
N LYS A 153 0.89 15.45 -8.93
CA LYS A 153 -0.10 15.11 -7.90
C LYS A 153 -1.14 14.10 -8.42
N GLN A 154 -1.56 14.22 -9.68
CA GLN A 154 -2.52 13.26 -10.26
C GLN A 154 -1.87 11.88 -10.43
N ILE A 155 -0.62 11.82 -10.89
CA ILE A 155 0.14 10.57 -11.00
C ILE A 155 0.31 9.93 -9.62
N ASP A 156 0.58 10.73 -8.60
CA ASP A 156 0.70 10.27 -7.23
C ASP A 156 -0.63 9.68 -6.70
N LEU A 157 -1.74 10.31 -7.01
CA LEU A 157 -3.08 9.78 -6.70
C LEU A 157 -3.37 8.44 -7.40
N ILE A 158 -2.89 8.25 -8.64
CA ILE A 158 -3.03 6.98 -9.37
C ILE A 158 -2.23 5.85 -8.70
N ARG A 159 -1.04 6.16 -8.21
CA ARG A 159 -0.09 5.18 -7.66
C ARG A 159 -0.39 4.74 -6.24
N HIS A 160 -1.05 5.59 -5.45
CA HIS A 160 -1.22 5.35 -4.02
C HIS A 160 -2.65 5.00 -3.66
N ASN A 161 -2.77 3.94 -2.87
CA ASN A 161 -4.00 3.55 -2.22
C ASN A 161 -4.15 4.35 -0.92
N LYS A 162 -5.37 4.70 -0.55
CA LYS A 162 -5.61 5.50 0.66
C LYS A 162 -6.92 5.15 1.34
N PHE A 163 -6.90 5.20 2.67
CA PHE A 163 -8.09 5.22 3.50
C PHE A 163 -8.17 6.57 4.21
N GLU A 164 -9.34 7.20 4.14
CA GLU A 164 -9.60 8.47 4.83
C GLU A 164 -11.10 8.67 5.03
N VAL A 165 -11.44 9.66 5.85
CA VAL A 165 -12.82 10.08 6.07
C VAL A 165 -13.06 11.37 5.31
N LEU A 166 -14.04 11.37 4.43
CA LEU A 166 -14.36 12.48 3.53
C LEU A 166 -15.85 12.81 3.55
N SER A 167 -16.19 14.05 3.22
CA SER A 167 -17.55 14.41 2.86
C SER A 167 -17.82 14.02 1.42
N LEU A 168 -18.78 13.15 1.20
CA LEU A 168 -19.26 12.71 -0.11
C LEU A 168 -20.70 13.12 -0.32
N GLU A 169 -21.05 13.37 -1.57
CA GLU A 169 -22.42 13.60 -1.99
C GLU A 169 -22.96 12.32 -2.62
N VAL A 170 -23.84 11.63 -1.90
CA VAL A 170 -24.50 10.40 -2.32
C VAL A 170 -26.00 10.70 -2.43
N ASP A 171 -26.60 10.45 -3.57
CA ASP A 171 -28.03 10.74 -3.85
C ASP A 171 -28.44 12.19 -3.53
N GLY A 172 -27.54 13.15 -3.85
CA GLY A 172 -27.78 14.57 -3.63
C GLY A 172 -27.68 15.02 -2.16
N LYS A 173 -27.27 14.13 -1.24
CA LYS A 173 -27.07 14.45 0.17
C LYS A 173 -25.59 14.39 0.53
N LYS A 174 -25.07 15.46 1.14
CA LYS A 174 -23.70 15.46 1.68
C LYS A 174 -23.67 14.67 2.98
N SER A 175 -22.80 13.66 3.04
CA SER A 175 -22.59 12.82 4.23
C SER A 175 -21.10 12.57 4.43
N THR A 176 -20.69 12.46 5.69
CA THR A 176 -19.32 12.06 6.03
C THR A 176 -19.20 10.55 5.86
N ALA A 177 -18.26 10.09 5.04
CA ALA A 177 -18.08 8.68 4.75
C ALA A 177 -16.64 8.21 5.01
N GLU A 178 -16.48 6.96 5.45
CA GLU A 178 -15.20 6.26 5.42
C GLU A 178 -14.94 5.83 3.97
N VAL A 179 -13.81 6.22 3.41
CA VAL A 179 -13.48 6.02 1.99
C VAL A 179 -12.20 5.21 1.85
N ALA A 180 -12.26 4.14 1.08
CA ALA A 180 -11.12 3.35 0.64
C ALA A 180 -10.93 3.51 -0.87
N ARG A 181 -9.79 4.04 -1.29
CA ARG A 181 -9.47 4.36 -2.68
C ARG A 181 -8.29 3.53 -3.17
N VAL A 182 -8.46 2.87 -4.31
CA VAL A 182 -7.39 2.13 -5.00
C VAL A 182 -6.97 2.92 -6.23
N GLY A 183 -5.86 3.64 -6.11
CA GLY A 183 -5.45 4.56 -7.16
C GLY A 183 -6.56 5.55 -7.55
N LEU A 184 -6.75 5.81 -8.82
CA LEU A 184 -7.93 6.46 -9.40
C LEU A 184 -8.80 5.47 -10.19
N LEU A 185 -8.71 4.18 -9.86
CA LEU A 185 -9.47 3.12 -10.51
C LEU A 185 -10.81 2.87 -9.84
N THR A 186 -10.83 2.85 -8.51
CA THR A 186 -12.05 2.61 -7.75
C THR A 186 -12.03 3.31 -6.41
N LEU A 187 -13.22 3.63 -5.92
CA LEU A 187 -13.48 4.21 -4.62
C LEU A 187 -14.65 3.48 -3.98
N ALA A 188 -14.40 2.82 -2.86
CA ALA A 188 -15.43 2.27 -2.00
C ALA A 188 -15.70 3.23 -0.85
N PHE A 189 -16.95 3.32 -0.42
CA PHE A 189 -17.33 4.16 0.71
C PHE A 189 -18.27 3.44 1.66
N LYS A 190 -18.25 3.88 2.93
CA LYS A 190 -19.17 3.48 3.97
C LYS A 190 -19.80 4.73 4.58
N LEU A 191 -21.12 4.80 4.57
CA LEU A 191 -21.90 5.86 5.20
C LEU A 191 -22.07 5.62 6.72
N PRO A 192 -22.41 6.65 7.50
CA PRO A 192 -22.73 6.49 8.92
C PRO A 192 -23.95 5.58 9.18
N SER A 193 -24.85 5.46 8.20
CA SER A 193 -26.00 4.53 8.20
C SER A 193 -25.61 3.05 8.06
N ASP A 194 -24.29 2.73 8.01
CA ASP A 194 -23.73 1.40 7.75
C ASP A 194 -24.00 0.87 6.34
N GLU A 195 -24.37 1.76 5.42
CA GLU A 195 -24.51 1.49 3.99
C GLU A 195 -23.14 1.58 3.30
N PHE A 196 -22.93 0.69 2.33
CA PHE A 196 -21.67 0.60 1.57
C PHE A 196 -21.95 0.77 0.10
N GLY A 197 -21.01 1.39 -0.60
CA GLY A 197 -21.13 1.61 -2.03
C GLY A 197 -19.78 1.79 -2.74
N PHE A 198 -19.90 2.02 -4.03
CA PHE A 198 -18.77 2.29 -4.91
C PHE A 198 -19.02 3.52 -5.79
N ALA A 199 -17.95 4.16 -6.21
CA ALA A 199 -18.02 5.04 -7.36
C ALA A 199 -18.14 4.19 -8.63
N LYS A 200 -19.21 4.39 -9.40
CA LYS A 200 -19.50 3.70 -10.66
C LYS A 200 -19.57 4.70 -11.80
N LYS A 201 -19.16 4.27 -12.99
CA LYS A 201 -19.28 5.09 -14.20
C LYS A 201 -20.50 4.63 -15.00
N THR A 202 -21.51 5.47 -15.09
CA THR A 202 -22.75 5.18 -15.79
C THR A 202 -23.01 6.26 -16.84
N GLY A 203 -23.13 5.88 -18.10
CA GLY A 203 -23.33 6.84 -19.20
C GLY A 203 -22.19 7.87 -19.31
N GLY A 204 -20.94 7.46 -19.02
CA GLY A 204 -19.77 8.34 -19.07
C GLY A 204 -19.59 9.25 -17.83
N LYS A 205 -20.52 9.24 -16.89
CA LYS A 205 -20.46 10.03 -15.65
C LYS A 205 -20.21 9.14 -14.45
N TRP A 206 -19.41 9.61 -13.53
CA TRP A 206 -19.22 8.98 -12.23
C TRP A 206 -20.38 9.31 -11.30
N ILE A 207 -20.90 8.27 -10.65
CA ILE A 207 -21.91 8.37 -9.59
C ILE A 207 -21.42 7.59 -8.37
N LEU A 208 -21.78 8.05 -7.19
CA LEU A 208 -21.59 7.32 -5.94
C LEU A 208 -22.89 6.57 -5.66
N ASP A 209 -22.83 5.25 -5.78
CA ASP A 209 -24.00 4.38 -5.72
C ASP A 209 -23.88 3.43 -4.52
N VAL A 210 -24.93 3.41 -3.70
CA VAL A 210 -25.07 2.45 -2.59
C VAL A 210 -25.36 1.08 -3.20
N SER A 211 -24.57 0.08 -2.81
CA SER A 211 -24.65 -1.24 -3.42
C SER A 211 -25.73 -2.11 -2.79
N ASP A 212 -26.70 -2.53 -3.59
CA ASP A 212 -27.72 -3.51 -3.21
C ASP A 212 -27.26 -4.96 -3.46
N LYS A 213 -26.28 -5.15 -4.34
CA LYS A 213 -25.77 -6.47 -4.69
C LYS A 213 -24.85 -7.01 -3.59
N LYS A 214 -25.17 -8.20 -3.11
CA LYS A 214 -24.43 -8.88 -2.02
C LYS A 214 -22.91 -8.99 -2.28
N ASN A 215 -22.51 -9.25 -3.52
CA ASN A 215 -21.10 -9.37 -3.89
C ASN A 215 -20.37 -8.02 -3.79
N GLU A 216 -20.97 -6.94 -4.31
CA GLU A 216 -20.42 -5.59 -4.23
C GLU A 216 -20.35 -5.11 -2.77
N LEU A 217 -21.40 -5.34 -1.99
CA LEU A 217 -21.44 -5.02 -0.57
C LEU A 217 -20.29 -5.70 0.20
N ASN A 218 -20.08 -6.99 -0.04
CA ASN A 218 -19.00 -7.75 0.59
C ASN A 218 -17.62 -7.24 0.14
N ALA A 219 -17.47 -6.89 -1.14
CA ALA A 219 -16.23 -6.33 -1.66
C ALA A 219 -15.90 -4.96 -1.02
N ALA A 220 -16.89 -4.06 -0.91
CA ALA A 220 -16.73 -2.77 -0.25
C ALA A 220 -16.36 -2.92 1.24
N LYS A 221 -17.09 -3.75 1.98
CA LYS A 221 -16.80 -4.05 3.38
C LYS A 221 -15.37 -4.56 3.57
N ARG A 222 -14.96 -5.50 2.74
CA ARG A 222 -13.64 -6.11 2.79
C ARG A 222 -12.51 -5.12 2.49
N LEU A 223 -12.70 -4.26 1.48
CA LEU A 223 -11.75 -3.23 1.10
C LEU A 223 -11.57 -2.21 2.22
N ILE A 224 -12.68 -1.66 2.72
CA ILE A 224 -12.67 -0.64 3.78
C ILE A 224 -12.06 -1.20 5.06
N SER A 225 -12.44 -2.41 5.50
CA SER A 225 -11.86 -3.04 6.69
C SER A 225 -10.35 -3.21 6.57
N LYS A 226 -9.86 -3.77 5.45
CA LYS A 226 -8.43 -3.96 5.25
C LYS A 226 -7.64 -2.65 5.18
N PHE A 227 -8.20 -1.62 4.53
CA PHE A 227 -7.53 -0.32 4.42
C PHE A 227 -7.53 0.42 5.76
N LYS A 228 -8.57 0.27 6.56
CA LYS A 228 -8.61 0.78 7.94
C LYS A 228 -7.50 0.17 8.81
N GLU A 229 -7.18 -1.10 8.60
CA GLU A 229 -6.04 -1.80 9.23
C GLU A 229 -4.68 -1.48 8.58
N LYS A 230 -4.62 -0.52 7.64
CA LYS A 230 -3.43 -0.16 6.86
C LYS A 230 -2.86 -1.31 6.01
N LYS A 231 -3.68 -2.28 5.65
CA LYS A 231 -3.33 -3.39 4.76
C LYS A 231 -3.73 -3.03 3.32
N TYR A 232 -2.87 -2.31 2.62
CA TYR A 232 -3.14 -1.79 1.26
C TYR A 232 -2.79 -2.76 0.13
N SER A 233 -2.37 -3.98 0.45
CA SER A 233 -2.04 -5.03 -0.52
C SER A 233 -2.95 -6.24 -0.37
N GLY A 234 -3.21 -6.94 -1.46
CA GLY A 234 -4.03 -8.14 -1.52
C GLY A 234 -4.82 -8.25 -2.82
N LEU A 235 -5.48 -9.41 -3.01
CA LEU A 235 -6.43 -9.62 -4.08
C LEU A 235 -7.80 -9.14 -3.64
N PHE A 236 -8.41 -8.29 -4.47
CA PHE A 236 -9.76 -7.75 -4.29
C PHE A 236 -10.54 -7.90 -5.59
N ASP A 237 -11.72 -8.50 -5.49
CA ASP A 237 -12.69 -8.50 -6.57
C ASP A 237 -13.46 -7.17 -6.49
N LEU A 238 -13.06 -6.21 -7.30
CA LEU A 238 -13.61 -4.87 -7.30
C LEU A 238 -14.44 -4.65 -8.57
N PRO A 239 -15.59 -3.98 -8.48
CA PRO A 239 -16.28 -3.49 -9.66
C PRO A 239 -15.39 -2.42 -10.30
N ILE A 240 -14.79 -2.75 -11.44
CA ILE A 240 -14.05 -1.80 -12.25
C ILE A 240 -15.06 -1.15 -13.18
N ALA A 241 -15.06 0.19 -13.22
CA ALA A 241 -15.84 0.91 -14.20
C ALA A 241 -15.38 0.50 -15.61
N ASP A 242 -16.31 0.30 -16.52
CA ASP A 242 -15.98 0.12 -17.93
C ASP A 242 -15.17 1.34 -18.40
N LEU A 243 -13.90 1.09 -18.78
CA LEU A 243 -12.92 2.10 -19.19
C LEU A 243 -13.28 2.69 -20.56
#